data_869007b74a79c9445ef464648d1f87ce
#
_entry.id   869007b74a79c9445ef464648d1f87ce
#
_cell.length_a   1.000
_cell.length_b   1.000
_cell.length_c   1.000
_cell.angle_alpha   90.00
_cell.angle_beta   90.00
_cell.angle_gamma   90.00
#
_symmetry.space_group_name_H-M   'P 1'
#
loop_
_entity.id
_entity.type
_entity.pdbx_description
1 polymer ?
#
loop_
_entity_poly.entity_id
_entity_poly.type
_entity_poly.pdbx_seq_one_letter_code
_entity_poly.pdbx_strand_id
1 'polypeptide(L)'
;LSQELSHRIKNIFAIVSGLISLTARANEAFGEASRDLLGRISALGRAHEFVRPHSEKSQPEGKEVTLATLLATIFETYPAFSEGRIAISGPDIAVESRAATPVALVFHELATNAMKYGALSNPNGRISLDLSTEDEIVRFRWREHGAHIDKAREPQTGFGSRLIELAVKQQLGGNYERTWHDDGVELVMDVRKSRLQEPS
;
A
#
# COMPACT_ATOMS: atom_id res chain seq x y z
N LEU A 1 -7.06 27.29 1.40
CA LEU A 1 -5.95 26.86 0.51
C LEU A 1 -5.81 25.34 0.46
N SER A 2 -5.79 24.64 1.60
CA SER A 2 -5.63 23.19 1.66
C SER A 2 -6.78 22.42 0.99
N GLN A 3 -8.03 22.84 1.16
CA GLN A 3 -9.19 22.20 0.57
C GLN A 3 -9.19 22.34 -0.97
N GLU A 4 -8.85 23.52 -1.50
CA GLU A 4 -8.79 23.76 -2.93
C GLU A 4 -7.69 22.89 -3.60
N LEU A 5 -6.53 22.81 -2.96
CA LEU A 5 -5.43 21.96 -3.44
C LEU A 5 -5.85 20.47 -3.49
N SER A 6 -6.54 20.00 -2.45
CA SER A 6 -7.03 18.62 -2.41
C SER A 6 -8.07 18.33 -3.48
N HIS A 7 -8.98 19.26 -3.76
CA HIS A 7 -9.93 19.13 -4.87
C HIS A 7 -9.22 19.07 -6.22
N ARG A 8 -8.19 19.90 -6.42
CA ARG A 8 -7.40 19.88 -7.66
C ARG A 8 -6.66 18.56 -7.84
N ILE A 9 -6.09 17.99 -6.77
CA ILE A 9 -5.44 16.67 -6.82
C ILE A 9 -6.42 15.57 -7.18
N LYS A 10 -7.63 15.54 -6.60
CA LYS A 10 -8.69 14.60 -6.97
C LYS A 10 -9.06 14.72 -8.47
N ASN A 11 -9.20 15.95 -8.95
CA ASN A 11 -9.51 16.19 -10.36
C ASN A 11 -8.39 15.68 -11.28
N ILE A 12 -7.12 15.86 -10.89
CA ILE A 12 -5.98 15.33 -11.63
C ILE A 12 -6.04 13.80 -11.67
N PHE A 13 -6.26 13.13 -10.55
CA PHE A 13 -6.42 11.67 -10.53
C PHE A 13 -7.57 11.19 -11.41
N ALA A 14 -8.71 11.88 -11.40
CA ALA A 14 -9.86 11.54 -12.24
C ALA A 14 -9.54 11.70 -13.75
N ILE A 15 -8.87 12.79 -14.13
CA ILE A 15 -8.46 13.04 -15.52
C ILE A 15 -7.44 11.97 -15.97
N VAL A 16 -6.42 11.68 -15.18
CA VAL A 16 -5.41 10.68 -15.51
C VAL A 16 -6.05 9.30 -15.64
N SER A 17 -6.94 8.92 -14.73
CA SER A 17 -7.68 7.66 -14.80
C SER A 17 -8.56 7.58 -16.05
N GLY A 18 -9.21 8.68 -16.42
CA GLY A 18 -9.99 8.78 -17.66
C GLY A 18 -9.14 8.57 -18.91
N LEU A 19 -7.97 9.22 -18.98
CA LEU A 19 -7.05 9.08 -20.12
C LEU A 19 -6.55 7.63 -20.25
N ILE A 20 -6.16 6.99 -19.13
CA ILE A 20 -5.73 5.59 -19.13
C ILE A 20 -6.85 4.67 -19.61
N SER A 21 -8.08 4.87 -19.11
CA SER A 21 -9.24 4.07 -19.49
C SER A 21 -9.59 4.22 -20.99
N LEU A 22 -9.50 5.42 -21.54
CA LEU A 22 -9.71 5.68 -22.96
C LEU A 22 -8.63 5.01 -23.81
N THR A 23 -7.36 5.12 -23.40
CA THR A 23 -6.23 4.47 -24.10
C THR A 23 -6.37 2.96 -24.09
N ALA A 24 -6.79 2.38 -22.97
CA ALA A 24 -7.01 0.93 -22.83
C ALA A 24 -8.13 0.41 -23.75
N ARG A 25 -9.20 1.20 -23.94
CA ARG A 25 -10.29 0.83 -24.87
C ARG A 25 -9.85 0.87 -26.33
N ALA A 26 -8.92 1.75 -26.66
CA ALA A 26 -8.40 1.90 -28.02
C ALA A 26 -7.34 0.84 -28.37
N ASN A 27 -6.76 0.14 -27.37
CA ASN A 27 -5.67 -0.82 -27.57
C ASN A 27 -5.76 -1.97 -26.55
N GLU A 28 -6.24 -3.14 -27.00
CA GLU A 28 -6.42 -4.33 -26.17
C GLU A 28 -5.11 -4.82 -25.51
N ALA A 29 -3.98 -4.66 -26.19
CA ALA A 29 -2.66 -5.05 -25.64
C ALA A 29 -2.30 -4.25 -24.38
N PHE A 30 -2.93 -3.10 -24.15
CA PHE A 30 -2.72 -2.25 -22.98
C PHE A 30 -3.64 -2.60 -21.80
N GLY A 31 -4.56 -3.56 -21.96
CA GLY A 31 -5.65 -3.83 -21.01
C GLY A 31 -5.22 -4.26 -19.62
N GLU A 32 -4.19 -5.11 -19.49
CA GLU A 32 -3.69 -5.52 -18.17
C GLU A 32 -2.87 -4.41 -17.50
N ALA A 33 -1.96 -3.80 -18.24
CA ALA A 33 -1.13 -2.70 -17.73
C ALA A 33 -1.97 -1.51 -17.29
N SER A 34 -3.06 -1.20 -18.00
CA SER A 34 -3.97 -0.11 -17.62
C SER A 34 -4.74 -0.42 -16.34
N ARG A 35 -5.19 -1.66 -16.12
CA ARG A 35 -5.85 -2.06 -14.87
C ARG A 35 -4.93 -1.91 -13.68
N ASP A 36 -3.67 -2.33 -13.82
CA ASP A 36 -2.67 -2.18 -12.77
C ASP A 36 -2.42 -0.71 -12.45
N LEU A 37 -2.28 0.13 -13.48
CA LEU A 37 -2.06 1.56 -13.32
C LEU A 37 -3.25 2.27 -12.66
N LEU A 38 -4.47 1.94 -13.06
CA LEU A 38 -5.69 2.45 -12.45
C LEU A 38 -5.82 2.03 -10.97
N GLY A 39 -5.45 0.79 -10.64
CA GLY A 39 -5.39 0.31 -9.26
C GLY A 39 -4.46 1.14 -8.39
N ARG A 40 -3.25 1.44 -8.90
CA ARG A 40 -2.26 2.30 -8.22
C ARG A 40 -2.77 3.72 -8.00
N ILE A 41 -3.31 4.34 -9.04
CA ILE A 41 -3.88 5.70 -8.95
C ILE A 41 -5.02 5.73 -7.93
N SER A 42 -5.88 4.71 -7.92
CA SER A 42 -6.95 4.60 -6.94
C SER A 42 -6.43 4.46 -5.51
N ALA A 43 -5.38 3.65 -5.28
CA ALA A 43 -4.74 3.52 -3.96
C ALA A 43 -4.13 4.86 -3.49
N LEU A 44 -3.43 5.57 -4.37
CA LEU A 44 -2.89 6.90 -4.08
C LEU A 44 -3.98 7.92 -3.76
N GLY A 45 -5.08 7.90 -4.52
CA GLY A 45 -6.23 8.76 -4.29
C GLY A 45 -6.87 8.52 -2.91
N ARG A 46 -7.06 7.27 -2.51
CA ARG A 46 -7.57 6.91 -1.17
C ARG A 46 -6.63 7.37 -0.05
N ALA A 47 -5.33 7.13 -0.19
CA ALA A 47 -4.35 7.56 0.80
C ALA A 47 -4.36 9.09 0.96
N HIS A 48 -4.41 9.82 -0.14
CA HIS A 48 -4.48 11.27 -0.12
C HIS A 48 -5.77 11.77 0.53
N GLU A 49 -6.90 11.12 0.27
CA GLU A 49 -8.18 11.49 0.90
C GLU A 49 -8.21 11.16 2.38
N PHE A 50 -7.62 10.03 2.76
CA PHE A 50 -7.59 9.54 4.13
C PHE A 50 -6.83 10.50 5.08
N VAL A 51 -5.72 11.07 4.64
CA VAL A 51 -4.90 12.01 5.45
C VAL A 51 -5.30 13.47 5.29
N ARG A 52 -6.38 13.74 4.54
CA ARG A 52 -6.87 15.10 4.37
C ARG A 52 -7.36 15.65 5.71
N PRO A 53 -6.92 16.86 6.14
CA PRO A 53 -7.54 17.55 7.25
C PRO A 53 -9.02 17.77 6.91
N HIS A 54 -9.93 17.08 7.58
CA HIS A 54 -11.33 17.37 7.47
C HIS A 54 -11.55 18.79 8.01
N SER A 55 -12.35 19.60 7.32
CA SER A 55 -12.74 20.91 7.83
C SER A 55 -13.36 20.71 9.23
N GLU A 56 -13.11 21.62 10.14
CA GLU A 56 -13.51 21.64 11.56
C GLU A 56 -15.00 21.27 11.84
N LYS A 57 -15.80 21.08 10.80
CA LYS A 57 -17.24 20.73 10.88
C LYS A 57 -17.56 19.24 10.78
N SER A 58 -16.60 18.35 10.53
CA SER A 58 -16.90 16.94 10.14
C SER A 58 -16.13 15.87 10.92
N GLN A 59 -15.27 16.20 11.88
CA GLN A 59 -14.66 15.22 12.78
C GLN A 59 -15.09 15.46 14.22
N PRO A 60 -15.43 14.40 14.98
CA PRO A 60 -15.26 14.46 16.42
C PRO A 60 -13.79 14.75 16.69
N GLU A 61 -13.50 15.77 17.49
CA GLU A 61 -12.15 16.16 17.91
C GLU A 61 -11.34 14.92 18.29
N GLY A 62 -10.15 14.73 17.67
CA GLY A 62 -9.09 13.88 18.20
C GLY A 62 -8.85 12.53 17.55
N LYS A 63 -9.36 12.18 16.36
CA LYS A 63 -8.89 10.97 15.69
C LYS A 63 -7.63 11.27 14.89
N GLU A 64 -6.48 10.92 15.47
CA GLU A 64 -5.21 10.87 14.75
C GLU A 64 -5.32 9.86 13.58
N VAL A 65 -4.74 10.23 12.45
CA VAL A 65 -4.58 9.31 11.32
C VAL A 65 -3.47 8.33 11.68
N THR A 66 -3.80 7.05 11.73
CA THR A 66 -2.87 6.01 12.16
C THR A 66 -2.54 5.03 11.05
N LEU A 67 -1.42 4.31 11.20
CA LEU A 67 -1.02 3.27 10.27
C LEU A 67 -2.07 2.17 10.17
N ALA A 68 -2.66 1.73 11.28
CA ALA A 68 -3.67 0.68 11.29
C ALA A 68 -4.91 1.09 10.47
N THR A 69 -5.41 2.31 10.67
CA THR A 69 -6.57 2.82 9.94
C THR A 69 -6.25 3.08 8.46
N LEU A 70 -5.06 3.57 8.12
CA LEU A 70 -4.60 3.73 6.75
C LEU A 70 -4.52 2.38 6.03
N LEU A 71 -3.86 1.38 6.65
CA LEU A 71 -3.70 0.04 6.10
C LEU A 71 -5.05 -0.65 5.90
N ALA A 72 -5.95 -0.54 6.87
CA ALA A 72 -7.33 -1.04 6.73
C ALA A 72 -8.03 -0.43 5.52
N THR A 73 -7.96 0.90 5.34
CA THR A 73 -8.54 1.60 4.18
C THR A 73 -7.96 1.13 2.85
N ILE A 74 -6.67 0.79 2.81
CA ILE A 74 -6.04 0.23 1.61
C ILE A 74 -6.58 -1.18 1.33
N PHE A 75 -6.65 -2.03 2.37
CA PHE A 75 -7.02 -3.44 2.23
C PHE A 75 -8.52 -3.69 2.07
N GLU A 76 -9.40 -2.77 2.48
CA GLU A 76 -10.86 -2.87 2.29
C GLU A 76 -11.28 -3.14 0.84
N THR A 77 -10.46 -2.75 -0.12
CA THR A 77 -10.72 -3.01 -1.55
C THR A 77 -10.41 -4.44 -1.99
N TYR A 78 -9.79 -5.23 -1.12
CA TYR A 78 -9.44 -6.63 -1.39
C TYR A 78 -10.41 -7.55 -0.64
N PRO A 79 -11.15 -8.44 -1.33
CA PRO A 79 -12.06 -9.39 -0.69
C PRO A 79 -11.41 -10.20 0.42
N ALA A 80 -10.14 -10.57 0.25
CA ALA A 80 -9.35 -11.30 1.23
C ALA A 80 -9.28 -10.60 2.61
N PHE A 81 -9.42 -9.28 2.68
CA PHE A 81 -9.44 -8.54 3.94
C PHE A 81 -10.74 -8.76 4.69
N SER A 82 -11.88 -8.63 4.03
CA SER A 82 -13.20 -8.91 4.63
C SER A 82 -13.39 -10.39 4.99
N GLU A 83 -12.69 -11.28 4.31
CA GLU A 83 -12.64 -12.73 4.59
C GLU A 83 -11.71 -13.09 5.76
N GLY A 84 -11.03 -12.10 6.36
CA GLY A 84 -10.07 -12.32 7.46
C GLY A 84 -8.78 -13.00 7.02
N ARG A 85 -8.46 -12.97 5.73
CA ARG A 85 -7.22 -13.55 5.16
C ARG A 85 -6.04 -12.58 5.14
N ILE A 86 -6.27 -11.31 5.47
CA ILE A 86 -5.25 -10.30 5.72
C ILE A 86 -5.41 -9.82 7.15
N ALA A 87 -4.43 -10.10 8.00
CA ALA A 87 -4.42 -9.68 9.39
C ALA A 87 -3.36 -8.59 9.61
N ILE A 88 -3.72 -7.56 10.38
CA ILE A 88 -2.82 -6.49 10.81
C ILE A 88 -2.69 -6.57 12.32
N SER A 89 -1.46 -6.53 12.83
CA SER A 89 -1.18 -6.56 14.27
C SER A 89 -0.05 -5.61 14.65
N GLY A 90 0.07 -5.32 15.94
CA GLY A 90 1.12 -4.47 16.49
C GLY A 90 0.62 -3.10 16.99
N PRO A 91 1.54 -2.20 17.36
CA PRO A 91 1.20 -0.88 17.88
C PRO A 91 0.54 -0.01 16.82
N ASP A 92 -0.43 0.78 17.23
CA ASP A 92 -1.01 1.81 16.38
C ASP A 92 -0.12 3.06 16.41
N ILE A 93 0.28 3.53 15.24
CA ILE A 93 1.29 4.58 15.06
C ILE A 93 0.67 5.69 14.23
N ALA A 94 0.76 6.93 14.70
CA ALA A 94 0.32 8.09 13.94
C ALA A 94 1.08 8.19 12.61
N VAL A 95 0.38 8.61 11.56
CA VAL A 95 0.96 8.76 10.22
C VAL A 95 0.58 10.10 9.60
N GLU A 96 1.57 10.79 9.07
CA GLU A 96 1.37 12.05 8.38
C GLU A 96 1.06 11.89 6.90
N SER A 97 0.50 12.96 6.33
CA SER A 97 0.13 13.04 4.92
C SER A 97 1.26 12.67 3.97
N ARG A 98 2.48 13.08 4.27
CA ARG A 98 3.66 12.82 3.43
C ARG A 98 4.03 11.34 3.38
N ALA A 99 3.77 10.58 4.45
CA ALA A 99 4.09 9.17 4.56
C ALA A 99 2.96 8.28 4.06
N ALA A 100 1.71 8.73 4.13
CA ALA A 100 0.55 7.92 3.77
C ALA A 100 0.57 7.45 2.30
N THR A 101 0.95 8.33 1.38
CA THR A 101 1.01 7.99 -0.06
C THR A 101 2.04 6.90 -0.36
N PRO A 102 3.32 6.99 0.06
CA PRO A 102 4.29 5.92 -0.17
C PRO A 102 3.95 4.64 0.59
N VAL A 103 3.42 4.71 1.81
CA VAL A 103 2.92 3.53 2.54
C VAL A 103 1.80 2.85 1.75
N ALA A 104 0.80 3.61 1.28
CA ALA A 104 -0.29 3.05 0.49
C ALA A 104 0.20 2.36 -0.78
N LEU A 105 1.18 2.95 -1.48
CA LEU A 105 1.74 2.37 -2.69
C LEU A 105 2.44 1.04 -2.41
N VAL A 106 3.26 0.97 -1.35
CA VAL A 106 3.95 -0.27 -0.96
C VAL A 106 2.96 -1.40 -0.70
N PHE A 107 1.96 -1.17 0.17
CA PHE A 107 1.03 -2.21 0.56
C PHE A 107 0.00 -2.56 -0.52
N HIS A 108 -0.34 -1.62 -1.41
CA HIS A 108 -1.09 -1.93 -2.61
C HIS A 108 -0.31 -2.87 -3.55
N GLU A 109 0.97 -2.61 -3.80
CA GLU A 109 1.80 -3.48 -4.64
C GLU A 109 1.98 -4.87 -4.02
N LEU A 110 2.21 -4.94 -2.71
CA LEU A 110 2.33 -6.22 -2.01
C LEU A 110 1.04 -7.04 -2.08
N ALA A 111 -0.11 -6.42 -1.80
CA ALA A 111 -1.41 -7.08 -1.87
C ALA A 111 -1.76 -7.53 -3.30
N THR A 112 -1.48 -6.69 -4.30
CA THR A 112 -1.72 -7.03 -5.71
C THR A 112 -0.84 -8.19 -6.17
N ASN A 113 0.45 -8.20 -5.75
CA ASN A 113 1.36 -9.30 -6.04
C ASN A 113 0.90 -10.59 -5.35
N ALA A 114 0.46 -10.51 -4.10
CA ALA A 114 -0.09 -11.66 -3.37
C ALA A 114 -1.33 -12.24 -4.06
N MET A 115 -2.20 -11.41 -4.61
CA MET A 115 -3.37 -11.87 -5.38
C MET A 115 -3.02 -12.48 -6.72
N LYS A 116 -2.04 -11.92 -7.43
CA LYS A 116 -1.68 -12.39 -8.77
C LYS A 116 -0.76 -13.62 -8.73
N TYR A 117 0.19 -13.63 -7.81
CA TYR A 117 1.32 -14.56 -7.84
C TYR A 117 1.63 -15.21 -6.49
N GLY A 118 1.06 -14.70 -5.40
CA GLY A 118 1.39 -15.09 -4.04
C GLY A 118 0.24 -15.80 -3.32
N ALA A 119 0.23 -15.69 -2.00
CA ALA A 119 -0.66 -16.42 -1.12
C ALA A 119 -2.15 -16.20 -1.42
N LEU A 120 -2.56 -14.99 -1.75
CA LEU A 120 -3.97 -14.67 -1.98
C LEU A 120 -4.51 -15.22 -3.32
N SER A 121 -3.68 -15.74 -4.20
CA SER A 121 -4.11 -16.49 -5.39
C SER A 121 -4.70 -17.87 -5.01
N ASN A 122 -4.42 -18.33 -3.80
CA ASN A 122 -4.97 -19.58 -3.23
C ASN A 122 -6.08 -19.24 -2.22
N PRO A 123 -7.24 -19.93 -2.24
CA PRO A 123 -8.34 -19.69 -1.29
C PRO A 123 -7.95 -19.85 0.19
N ASN A 124 -6.99 -20.71 0.50
CA ASN A 124 -6.48 -20.94 1.85
C ASN A 124 -5.30 -20.07 2.24
N GLY A 125 -4.76 -19.29 1.30
CA GLY A 125 -3.63 -18.42 1.52
C GLY A 125 -3.99 -17.22 2.40
N ARG A 126 -3.03 -16.81 3.22
CA ARG A 126 -3.19 -15.74 4.22
C ARG A 126 -1.97 -14.83 4.24
N ILE A 127 -2.19 -13.64 4.75
CA ILE A 127 -1.17 -12.62 4.98
C ILE A 127 -1.24 -12.17 6.42
N SER A 128 -0.08 -12.08 7.07
CA SER A 128 0.09 -11.31 8.30
C SER A 128 0.95 -10.08 8.01
N LEU A 129 0.52 -8.94 8.53
CA LEU A 129 1.27 -7.69 8.58
C LEU A 129 1.46 -7.31 10.03
N ASP A 130 2.67 -7.54 10.53
CA ASP A 130 3.02 -7.26 11.93
C ASP A 130 3.83 -5.96 12.01
N LEU A 131 3.33 -5.02 12.81
CA LEU A 131 4.00 -3.77 13.12
C LEU A 131 4.73 -3.91 14.44
N SER A 132 5.95 -3.41 14.51
CA SER A 132 6.69 -3.28 15.78
C SER A 132 7.49 -2.00 15.80
N THR A 133 7.83 -1.55 16.99
CA THR A 133 8.68 -0.37 17.20
C THR A 133 9.84 -0.75 18.08
N GLU A 134 11.04 -0.41 17.62
CA GLU A 134 12.28 -0.56 18.38
C GLU A 134 13.04 0.76 18.28
N ASP A 135 13.22 1.44 19.41
CA ASP A 135 13.74 2.80 19.47
C ASP A 135 13.03 3.77 18.49
N GLU A 136 13.78 4.33 17.54
CA GLU A 136 13.28 5.25 16.51
C GLU A 136 12.91 4.56 15.20
N ILE A 137 12.84 3.24 15.17
CA ILE A 137 12.52 2.46 13.99
C ILE A 137 11.12 1.86 14.12
N VAL A 138 10.34 1.99 13.08
CA VAL A 138 9.11 1.25 12.86
C VAL A 138 9.41 0.15 11.86
N ARG A 139 9.16 -1.08 12.27
CA ARG A 139 9.31 -2.26 11.43
C ARG A 139 7.95 -2.76 10.96
N PHE A 140 7.84 -2.99 9.66
CA PHE A 140 6.71 -3.63 9.01
C PHE A 140 7.17 -5.00 8.54
N ARG A 141 6.51 -6.06 9.02
CA ARG A 141 6.78 -7.43 8.59
C ARG A 141 5.57 -7.98 7.86
N TRP A 142 5.65 -8.01 6.55
CA TRP A 142 4.68 -8.65 5.67
C TRP A 142 5.07 -10.10 5.48
N ARG A 143 4.17 -11.04 5.78
CA ARG A 143 4.42 -12.46 5.61
C ARG A 143 3.23 -13.11 4.91
N GLU A 144 3.52 -13.77 3.80
CA GLU A 144 2.58 -14.58 3.04
C GLU A 144 2.67 -16.04 3.47
N HIS A 145 1.52 -16.72 3.61
CA HIS A 145 1.40 -18.11 3.98
C HIS A 145 0.49 -18.84 3.02
N GLY A 146 0.83 -20.08 2.65
CA GLY A 146 0.03 -20.92 1.78
C GLY A 146 0.15 -20.60 0.29
N ALA A 147 1.20 -19.86 -0.11
CA ALA A 147 1.53 -19.70 -1.51
C ALA A 147 2.25 -20.94 -2.04
N HIS A 148 1.91 -21.35 -3.25
CA HIS A 148 2.70 -22.34 -3.97
C HIS A 148 3.78 -21.60 -4.73
N ILE A 149 4.99 -21.53 -4.17
CA ILE A 149 6.12 -20.86 -4.82
C ILE A 149 6.81 -21.85 -5.76
N ASP A 150 6.71 -21.59 -7.03
CA ASP A 150 7.54 -22.28 -8.03
C ASP A 150 8.97 -21.73 -7.95
N LYS A 151 9.84 -22.45 -7.23
CA LYS A 151 11.26 -22.10 -7.05
C LYS A 151 12.06 -22.05 -8.38
N ALA A 152 11.51 -22.61 -9.45
CA ALA A 152 12.12 -22.54 -10.77
C ALA A 152 11.88 -21.19 -11.49
N ARG A 153 10.96 -20.40 -10.98
CA ARG A 153 10.70 -19.04 -11.48
C ARG A 153 11.55 -18.06 -10.70
N GLU A 154 12.62 -17.58 -11.32
CA GLU A 154 13.35 -16.42 -10.78
C GLU A 154 12.36 -15.27 -10.55
N PRO A 155 12.41 -14.62 -9.36
CA PRO A 155 11.57 -13.49 -9.08
C PRO A 155 11.90 -12.36 -10.08
N GLN A 156 11.06 -12.20 -11.09
CA GLN A 156 11.23 -11.10 -12.04
C GLN A 156 11.05 -9.79 -11.27
N THR A 157 12.07 -8.94 -11.30
CA THR A 157 12.01 -7.57 -10.84
C THR A 157 11.09 -6.78 -11.77
N GLY A 158 9.80 -6.89 -11.57
CA GLY A 158 8.79 -6.17 -12.33
C GLY A 158 8.68 -4.70 -11.92
N PHE A 159 7.80 -3.99 -12.60
CA PHE A 159 7.52 -2.57 -12.32
C PHE A 159 7.09 -2.33 -10.86
N GLY A 160 6.27 -3.22 -10.28
CA GLY A 160 5.84 -3.12 -8.87
C GLY A 160 7.00 -3.19 -7.88
N SER A 161 7.99 -4.05 -8.11
CA SER A 161 9.18 -4.11 -7.25
C SER A 161 10.00 -2.81 -7.26
N ARG A 162 10.10 -2.17 -8.42
CA ARG A 162 10.76 -0.85 -8.55
C ARG A 162 9.97 0.25 -7.83
N LEU A 163 8.64 0.18 -7.85
CA LEU A 163 7.80 1.12 -7.11
C LEU A 163 7.96 0.97 -5.60
N ILE A 164 8.01 -0.27 -5.10
CA ILE A 164 8.29 -0.54 -3.69
C ILE A 164 9.66 0.03 -3.31
N GLU A 165 10.69 -0.22 -4.11
CA GLU A 165 12.03 0.31 -3.86
C GLU A 165 12.05 1.84 -3.81
N LEU A 166 11.40 2.51 -4.76
CA LEU A 166 11.30 3.96 -4.82
C LEU A 166 10.56 4.51 -3.59
N ALA A 167 9.41 3.93 -3.25
CA ALA A 167 8.61 4.35 -2.11
C ALA A 167 9.36 4.18 -0.78
N VAL A 168 9.98 3.02 -0.57
CA VAL A 168 10.68 2.72 0.68
C VAL A 168 11.98 3.52 0.79
N LYS A 169 12.86 3.43 -0.21
CA LYS A 169 14.20 4.02 -0.10
C LYS A 169 14.20 5.53 -0.31
N GLN A 170 13.47 6.05 -1.30
CA GLN A 170 13.55 7.47 -1.64
C GLN A 170 12.53 8.32 -0.90
N GLN A 171 11.28 7.82 -0.73
CA GLN A 171 10.22 8.63 -0.11
C GLN A 171 10.17 8.44 1.41
N LEU A 172 10.21 7.19 1.90
CA LEU A 172 10.20 6.90 3.34
C LEU A 172 11.60 6.93 3.98
N GLY A 173 12.66 6.92 3.17
CA GLY A 173 14.05 6.91 3.67
C GLY A 173 14.36 5.66 4.50
N GLY A 174 13.68 4.57 4.22
CA GLY A 174 13.82 3.28 4.88
C GLY A 174 14.62 2.28 4.07
N ASN A 175 14.69 1.06 4.59
CA ASN A 175 15.24 -0.10 3.92
C ASN A 175 14.23 -1.24 3.94
N TYR A 176 14.37 -2.20 3.03
CA TYR A 176 13.60 -3.43 3.08
C TYR A 176 14.43 -4.61 2.60
N GLU A 177 14.07 -5.78 3.12
CA GLU A 177 14.61 -7.06 2.72
C GLU A 177 13.46 -7.99 2.33
N ARG A 178 13.67 -8.82 1.31
CA ARG A 178 12.70 -9.81 0.85
C ARG A 178 13.31 -11.18 0.94
N THR A 179 12.63 -12.09 1.62
CA THR A 179 13.02 -13.49 1.79
C THR A 179 11.95 -14.41 1.23
N TRP A 180 12.36 -15.42 0.48
CA TRP A 180 11.47 -16.43 -0.09
C TRP A 180 11.49 -17.68 0.79
N HIS A 181 10.31 -18.10 1.23
CA HIS A 181 10.09 -19.33 2.00
C HIS A 181 9.35 -20.35 1.14
N ASP A 182 9.26 -21.59 1.60
CA ASP A 182 8.58 -22.66 0.86
C ASP A 182 7.07 -22.43 0.70
N ASP A 183 6.47 -21.69 1.61
CA ASP A 183 5.03 -21.41 1.68
C ASP A 183 4.64 -19.95 1.42
N GLY A 184 5.57 -19.12 0.96
CA GLY A 184 5.28 -17.72 0.68
C GLY A 184 6.50 -16.81 0.73
N VAL A 185 6.25 -15.52 0.64
CA VAL A 185 7.27 -14.47 0.71
C VAL A 185 7.16 -13.72 2.04
N GLU A 186 8.31 -13.32 2.56
CA GLU A 186 8.41 -12.36 3.63
C GLU A 186 9.09 -11.08 3.13
N LEU A 187 8.55 -9.94 3.51
CA LEU A 187 9.19 -8.64 3.32
C LEU A 187 9.22 -7.92 4.67
N VAL A 188 10.43 -7.57 5.09
CA VAL A 188 10.65 -6.75 6.28
C VAL A 188 11.08 -5.37 5.83
N MET A 189 10.38 -4.33 6.28
CA MET A 189 10.66 -2.94 5.97
C MET A 189 10.89 -2.17 7.27
N ASP A 190 12.00 -1.44 7.35
CA ASP A 190 12.37 -0.59 8.47
C ASP A 190 12.33 0.87 8.04
N VAL A 191 11.58 1.68 8.78
CA VAL A 191 11.42 3.12 8.53
C VAL A 191 11.60 3.88 9.84
N ARG A 192 12.28 5.03 9.81
CA ARG A 192 12.39 5.88 11.00
C ARG A 192 11.03 6.50 11.36
N LYS A 193 10.69 6.54 12.66
CA LYS A 193 9.48 7.21 13.15
C LYS A 193 9.32 8.62 12.60
N SER A 194 10.40 9.41 12.59
CA SER A 194 10.42 10.78 12.07
C SER A 194 10.08 10.90 10.58
N ARG A 195 10.02 9.80 9.84
CA ARG A 195 9.56 9.77 8.46
C ARG A 195 8.07 9.47 8.33
N LEU A 196 7.49 8.88 9.36
CA LEU A 196 6.07 8.55 9.43
C LEU A 196 5.27 9.61 10.18
N GLN A 197 5.84 10.21 11.21
CA GLN A 197 5.22 11.22 12.06
C GLN A 197 6.08 12.49 12.12
N GLU A 198 5.49 13.62 12.58
CA GLU A 198 6.29 14.78 12.95
C GLU A 198 7.20 14.45 14.16
N PRO A 199 8.41 15.00 14.18
CA PRO A 199 9.21 14.94 15.41
C PRO A 199 8.44 15.67 16.52
N SER A 200 8.23 14.95 17.62
CA SER A 200 7.60 15.49 18.85
C SER A 200 8.43 16.60 19.44
#